data_f98029c710b05f2e4e99be24f09b6770
#
_entry.id   f98029c710b05f2e4e99be24f09b6770
#
_cell.length_a   1.000
_cell.length_b   1.000
_cell.length_c   1.000
_cell.angle_alpha   90.00
_cell.angle_beta   90.00
_cell.angle_gamma   90.00
#
_symmetry.space_group_name_H-M   'P 1'
#
loop_
_entity.id
_entity.type
_entity.pdbx_description
1 polymer ?
#
loop_
_entity_poly.entity_id
_entity_poly.type
_entity_poly.pdbx_seq_one_letter_code
_entity_poly.pdbx_strand_id
1 'polypeptide(L)'
;PGLLSENADAMLTQAEEIVKGHPDVESYMLRYNNDSGTITAYLRDNRDMSTDEVVEQWETEMADLDNCTVTVEASSSMSFMSRSRGYEVILNGTDYDELQEVSNRIVAEMTARDDVMNVHSSIENTAPVVTVKVDPVLAAAEGLTASQIGSQVKQMMDGEEVTTLDVDGREVSVMAEYPEDEYRTVSQMKDIILSKPSGGYVALTDVAEIYYKDSPASISKTDKAYEITITADYTGGNVQSAIDSEVISPNLSATIKKGVNSMNRMMQEEFAALYQAIAIAVFLVFVVLSAQFESPKFSFMVMTTIPFSLIGSFGLLQITGVSISMTSILGFLILVGTVVNNGILYVDTVNQYRMTMDLKTSLIEAGATRLRPIMMTSLTTILSMIPMALAIGDSGSTTQGLAIVNIGGLSVGVAVALFILPIYYALMNGDKKRVVPDI
;
A
#
# COMPACT_ATOMS: atom_id res chain seq x y z
N PRO A 1 -18.24 -16.87 -5.12
CA PRO A 1 -17.84 -17.37 -6.43
C PRO A 1 -18.83 -18.42 -6.95
N GLY A 2 -19.18 -18.36 -8.24
CA GLY A 2 -20.12 -19.31 -8.85
C GLY A 2 -21.60 -19.08 -8.60
N LEU A 3 -21.99 -17.92 -8.07
CA LEU A 3 -23.39 -17.52 -7.98
C LEU A 3 -23.92 -17.09 -9.35
N LEU A 4 -25.18 -17.47 -9.61
CA LEU A 4 -25.91 -16.93 -10.76
C LEU A 4 -26.05 -15.41 -10.60
N SER A 5 -25.87 -14.68 -11.69
CA SER A 5 -25.92 -13.22 -11.76
C SER A 5 -27.15 -12.61 -11.08
N GLU A 6 -28.32 -13.24 -11.18
CA GLU A 6 -29.56 -12.81 -10.55
C GLU A 6 -29.53 -12.87 -9.01
N ASN A 7 -28.89 -13.90 -8.44
CA ASN A 7 -28.76 -14.03 -6.99
C ASN A 7 -27.74 -13.06 -6.42
N ALA A 8 -26.66 -12.78 -7.16
CA ALA A 8 -25.68 -11.78 -6.79
C ALA A 8 -26.26 -10.36 -6.81
N ASP A 9 -27.10 -10.05 -7.80
CA ASP A 9 -27.82 -8.78 -7.90
C ASP A 9 -28.75 -8.56 -6.71
N ALA A 10 -29.50 -9.60 -6.30
CA ALA A 10 -30.39 -9.53 -5.15
C ALA A 10 -29.64 -9.26 -3.83
N MET A 11 -28.46 -9.86 -3.63
CA MET A 11 -27.61 -9.63 -2.45
C MET A 11 -27.00 -8.24 -2.45
N LEU A 12 -26.49 -7.80 -3.61
CA LEU A 12 -25.93 -6.46 -3.75
C LEU A 12 -26.99 -5.38 -3.55
N THR A 13 -28.21 -5.60 -3.99
CA THR A 13 -29.33 -4.69 -3.75
C THR A 13 -29.62 -4.53 -2.25
N GLN A 14 -29.55 -5.60 -1.46
CA GLN A 14 -29.73 -5.51 0.00
C GLN A 14 -28.61 -4.68 0.65
N ALA A 15 -27.35 -4.92 0.29
CA ALA A 15 -26.23 -4.13 0.79
C ALA A 15 -26.30 -2.66 0.32
N GLU A 16 -26.73 -2.44 -0.92
CA GLU A 16 -26.93 -1.10 -1.48
C GLU A 16 -28.01 -0.32 -0.71
N GLU A 17 -29.11 -0.96 -0.34
CA GLU A 17 -30.17 -0.31 0.43
C GLU A 17 -29.69 0.15 1.81
N ILE A 18 -28.85 -0.64 2.50
CA ILE A 18 -28.23 -0.27 3.76
C ILE A 18 -27.35 0.98 3.59
N VAL A 19 -26.46 0.96 2.60
CA VAL A 19 -25.53 2.09 2.31
C VAL A 19 -26.33 3.35 1.92
N LYS A 20 -27.31 3.21 1.04
CA LYS A 20 -28.18 4.31 0.58
C LYS A 20 -29.05 4.90 1.67
N GLY A 21 -29.46 4.09 2.63
CA GLY A 21 -30.27 4.52 3.78
C GLY A 21 -29.50 5.34 4.81
N HIS A 22 -28.18 5.34 4.78
CA HIS A 22 -27.35 6.03 5.78
C HIS A 22 -27.33 7.55 5.54
N PRO A 23 -27.65 8.39 6.56
CA PRO A 23 -27.80 9.84 6.40
C PRO A 23 -26.48 10.56 6.04
N ASP A 24 -25.35 10.02 6.45
CA ASP A 24 -24.03 10.61 6.24
C ASP A 24 -23.40 10.23 4.89
N VAL A 25 -24.05 9.41 4.07
CA VAL A 25 -23.59 9.08 2.72
C VAL A 25 -23.98 10.22 1.78
N GLU A 26 -22.99 10.76 1.06
CA GLU A 26 -23.18 11.77 0.01
C GLU A 26 -23.42 11.12 -1.33
N SER A 27 -22.59 10.14 -1.67
CA SER A 27 -22.70 9.37 -2.90
C SER A 27 -22.07 8.00 -2.71
N TYR A 28 -22.42 7.06 -3.57
CA TYR A 28 -21.82 5.74 -3.57
C TYR A 28 -21.63 5.24 -5.00
N MET A 29 -20.69 4.32 -5.16
CA MET A 29 -20.42 3.63 -6.42
C MET A 29 -20.46 2.13 -6.16
N LEU A 30 -21.33 1.43 -6.89
CA LEU A 30 -21.40 -0.03 -6.88
C LEU A 30 -20.67 -0.57 -8.11
N ARG A 31 -19.76 -1.49 -7.88
CA ARG A 31 -19.06 -2.25 -8.92
C ARG A 31 -19.29 -3.73 -8.68
N TYR A 32 -19.76 -4.40 -9.68
CA TYR A 32 -19.98 -5.83 -9.66
C TYR A 32 -19.06 -6.53 -10.68
N ASN A 33 -18.48 -7.64 -10.26
CA ASN A 33 -17.75 -8.59 -11.09
C ASN A 33 -18.31 -9.97 -10.75
N ASN A 34 -18.21 -10.96 -11.66
CA ASN A 34 -18.85 -12.27 -11.54
C ASN A 34 -18.64 -13.00 -10.18
N ASP A 35 -17.62 -12.64 -9.42
CA ASP A 35 -17.26 -13.28 -8.16
C ASP A 35 -17.33 -12.36 -6.94
N SER A 36 -17.45 -11.05 -7.13
CA SER A 36 -17.44 -10.09 -6.04
C SER A 36 -18.15 -8.79 -6.39
N GLY A 37 -18.82 -8.20 -5.41
CA GLY A 37 -19.35 -6.83 -5.48
C GLY A 37 -18.58 -5.91 -4.54
N THR A 38 -18.37 -4.68 -4.96
CA THR A 38 -17.76 -3.64 -4.14
C THR A 38 -18.64 -2.40 -4.15
N ILE A 39 -19.03 -1.95 -2.97
CA ILE A 39 -19.74 -0.68 -2.78
C ILE A 39 -18.76 0.29 -2.16
N THR A 40 -18.44 1.37 -2.86
CA THR A 40 -17.62 2.45 -2.34
C THR A 40 -18.53 3.62 -1.99
N ALA A 41 -18.67 3.91 -0.70
CA ALA A 41 -19.47 5.03 -0.22
C ALA A 41 -18.58 6.23 0.13
N TYR A 42 -19.01 7.40 -0.30
CA TYR A 42 -18.37 8.67 0.02
C TYR A 42 -19.22 9.37 1.08
N LEU A 43 -18.61 9.61 2.24
CA LEU A 43 -19.29 10.24 3.37
C LEU A 43 -19.19 11.77 3.26
N ARG A 44 -20.19 12.47 3.78
CA ARG A 44 -20.24 13.95 3.82
C ARG A 44 -19.16 14.49 4.74
N ASP A 45 -18.61 15.66 4.43
CA ASP A 45 -17.63 16.34 5.29
C ASP A 45 -18.22 16.75 6.63
N ASN A 46 -19.49 17.19 6.65
CA ASN A 46 -20.19 17.62 7.85
C ASN A 46 -21.14 16.53 8.33
N ARG A 47 -20.57 15.42 8.82
CA ARG A 47 -21.29 14.24 9.31
C ARG A 47 -21.30 14.17 10.84
N ASP A 48 -22.30 13.52 11.38
CA ASP A 48 -22.46 13.34 12.83
C ASP A 48 -21.61 12.18 13.38
N MET A 49 -21.33 11.15 12.54
CA MET A 49 -20.55 9.97 12.90
C MET A 49 -19.15 10.00 12.29
N SER A 50 -18.18 9.49 13.03
CA SER A 50 -16.84 9.24 12.47
C SER A 50 -16.86 8.10 11.46
N THR A 51 -15.85 8.02 10.58
CA THR A 51 -15.75 6.91 9.61
C THR A 51 -15.70 5.55 10.29
N ASP A 52 -15.01 5.46 11.44
CA ASP A 52 -14.85 4.20 12.17
C ASP A 52 -16.19 3.76 12.80
N GLU A 53 -17.02 4.69 13.30
CA GLU A 53 -18.37 4.39 13.83
C GLU A 53 -19.32 3.92 12.71
N VAL A 54 -19.23 4.51 11.51
CA VAL A 54 -20.00 4.05 10.34
C VAL A 54 -19.59 2.66 9.90
N VAL A 55 -18.29 2.34 9.93
CA VAL A 55 -17.77 1.00 9.62
C VAL A 55 -18.31 -0.01 10.61
N GLU A 56 -18.25 0.24 11.92
CA GLU A 56 -18.76 -0.65 12.98
C GLU A 56 -20.27 -0.88 12.87
N GLN A 57 -21.02 0.16 12.52
CA GLN A 57 -22.46 0.06 12.29
C GLN A 57 -22.75 -0.84 11.08
N TRP A 58 -22.09 -0.62 9.95
CA TRP A 58 -22.29 -1.42 8.73
C TRP A 58 -21.80 -2.86 8.86
N GLU A 59 -20.71 -3.11 9.58
CA GLU A 59 -20.29 -4.48 9.95
C GLU A 59 -21.40 -5.22 10.70
N THR A 60 -22.06 -4.54 11.63
CA THR A 60 -23.16 -5.13 12.39
C THR A 60 -24.42 -5.34 11.54
N GLU A 61 -24.80 -4.35 10.72
CA GLU A 61 -26.02 -4.40 9.90
C GLU A 61 -25.91 -5.40 8.73
N MET A 62 -24.68 -5.59 8.21
CA MET A 62 -24.42 -6.50 7.08
C MET A 62 -23.99 -7.92 7.51
N ALA A 63 -23.78 -8.15 8.83
CA ALA A 63 -23.43 -9.47 9.35
C ALA A 63 -24.52 -10.53 9.12
N ASP A 64 -25.78 -10.12 9.02
CA ASP A 64 -26.94 -10.99 8.83
C ASP A 64 -27.29 -11.27 7.35
N LEU A 65 -26.45 -10.81 6.39
CA LEU A 65 -26.67 -11.08 4.98
C LEU A 65 -26.34 -12.54 4.67
N ASP A 66 -27.38 -13.31 4.29
CA ASP A 66 -27.26 -14.75 3.96
C ASP A 66 -26.43 -15.00 2.70
N ASN A 67 -25.63 -16.06 2.71
CA ASN A 67 -24.87 -16.60 1.56
C ASN A 67 -23.79 -15.68 0.98
N CYS A 68 -23.34 -14.64 1.66
CA CYS A 68 -22.19 -13.82 1.28
C CYS A 68 -21.31 -13.50 2.48
N THR A 69 -20.05 -13.26 2.24
CA THR A 69 -19.12 -12.69 3.23
C THR A 69 -18.97 -11.21 2.93
N VAL A 70 -19.36 -10.35 3.85
CA VAL A 70 -19.23 -8.90 3.72
C VAL A 70 -18.04 -8.44 4.56
N THR A 71 -17.18 -7.64 3.95
CA THR A 71 -16.08 -6.95 4.63
C THR A 71 -16.28 -5.46 4.46
N VAL A 72 -16.38 -4.73 5.56
CA VAL A 72 -16.51 -3.28 5.55
C VAL A 72 -15.17 -2.66 5.95
N GLU A 73 -14.68 -1.73 5.16
CA GLU A 73 -13.38 -1.10 5.39
C GLU A 73 -13.44 0.41 5.16
N ALA A 74 -12.81 1.17 6.05
CA ALA A 74 -12.61 2.59 5.82
C ALA A 74 -11.52 2.80 4.75
N SER A 75 -11.88 3.39 3.60
CA SER A 75 -10.93 3.77 2.55
C SER A 75 -10.41 5.18 2.80
N SER A 76 -9.47 5.35 3.70
CA SER A 76 -8.70 6.58 3.79
C SER A 76 -7.29 6.34 3.27
N SER A 77 -6.64 7.36 2.69
CA SER A 77 -5.22 7.29 2.34
C SER A 77 -4.33 6.98 3.55
N MET A 78 -4.88 7.08 4.76
CA MET A 78 -4.27 6.76 6.03
C MET A 78 -4.67 5.37 6.57
N SER A 79 -5.80 4.79 6.11
CA SER A 79 -6.25 3.42 6.47
C SER A 79 -5.22 2.35 6.19
N PHE A 80 -4.34 2.58 5.24
CA PHE A 80 -3.21 1.70 4.98
C PHE A 80 -2.27 1.57 6.20
N MET A 81 -2.17 2.61 7.05
CA MET A 81 -1.41 2.56 8.31
C MET A 81 -2.30 2.26 9.54
N SER A 82 -3.62 2.42 9.42
CA SER A 82 -4.58 2.20 10.52
C SER A 82 -5.12 0.77 10.58
N ARG A 83 -4.80 -0.10 9.63
CA ARG A 83 -4.99 -1.56 9.71
C ARG A 83 -4.13 -2.23 10.79
N SER A 84 -3.93 -1.55 11.90
CA SER A 84 -3.07 -2.01 12.99
C SER A 84 -3.71 -3.05 13.92
N ARG A 85 -4.85 -3.62 13.56
CA ARG A 85 -5.46 -4.75 14.28
C ARG A 85 -5.51 -6.04 13.47
N GLY A 86 -5.15 -6.01 12.19
CA GLY A 86 -5.08 -7.19 11.34
C GLY A 86 -3.67 -7.80 11.35
N TYR A 87 -3.60 -9.10 11.55
CA TYR A 87 -2.40 -9.90 11.31
C TYR A 87 -2.44 -10.40 9.87
N GLU A 88 -1.35 -10.24 9.16
CA GLU A 88 -1.17 -10.76 7.80
C GLU A 88 0.15 -11.50 7.72
N VAL A 89 0.11 -12.72 7.26
CA VAL A 89 1.30 -13.50 6.94
C VAL A 89 1.21 -14.08 5.54
N ILE A 90 2.29 -13.96 4.81
CA ILE A 90 2.45 -14.54 3.49
C ILE A 90 3.37 -15.73 3.62
N LEU A 91 2.96 -16.85 3.06
CA LEU A 91 3.74 -18.08 2.98
C LEU A 91 4.14 -18.29 1.53
N ASN A 92 5.43 -18.49 1.29
CA ASN A 92 6.00 -18.77 -0.02
C ASN A 92 6.59 -20.18 -0.05
N GLY A 93 6.21 -20.96 -1.06
CA GLY A 93 6.68 -22.32 -1.24
C GLY A 93 6.87 -22.72 -2.70
N THR A 94 7.73 -23.68 -2.97
CA THR A 94 7.96 -24.19 -4.34
C THR A 94 6.96 -25.27 -4.74
N ASP A 95 6.35 -25.96 -3.76
CA ASP A 95 5.33 -26.97 -3.93
C ASP A 95 4.00 -26.43 -3.39
N TYR A 96 2.95 -26.46 -4.24
CA TYR A 96 1.65 -25.91 -3.88
C TYR A 96 0.91 -26.79 -2.87
N ASP A 97 0.99 -28.12 -3.02
CA ASP A 97 0.26 -29.05 -2.17
C ASP A 97 0.83 -29.03 -0.72
N GLU A 98 2.17 -28.99 -0.58
CA GLU A 98 2.84 -28.81 0.73
C GLU A 98 2.48 -27.45 1.35
N LEU A 99 2.45 -26.39 0.54
CA LEU A 99 2.12 -25.04 1.00
C LEU A 99 0.67 -24.95 1.47
N GLN A 100 -0.26 -25.60 0.78
CA GLN A 100 -1.66 -25.69 1.14
C GLN A 100 -1.87 -26.44 2.46
N GLU A 101 -1.17 -27.59 2.65
CA GLU A 101 -1.25 -28.34 3.90
C GLU A 101 -0.78 -27.51 5.10
N VAL A 102 0.37 -26.82 4.97
CA VAL A 102 0.90 -25.95 6.01
C VAL A 102 -0.02 -24.76 6.28
N SER A 103 -0.57 -24.14 5.23
CA SER A 103 -1.53 -23.05 5.39
C SER A 103 -2.78 -23.49 6.17
N ASN A 104 -3.36 -24.64 5.83
CA ASN A 104 -4.52 -25.17 6.55
C ASN A 104 -4.22 -25.47 8.01
N ARG A 105 -3.01 -25.98 8.32
CA ARG A 105 -2.57 -26.21 9.70
C ARG A 105 -2.45 -24.90 10.47
N ILE A 106 -1.82 -23.90 9.90
CA ILE A 106 -1.69 -22.57 10.51
C ILE A 106 -3.07 -21.94 10.76
N VAL A 107 -3.97 -22.00 9.80
CA VAL A 107 -5.35 -21.50 9.96
C VAL A 107 -6.04 -22.22 11.14
N ALA A 108 -5.94 -23.53 11.22
CA ALA A 108 -6.53 -24.30 12.31
C ALA A 108 -5.94 -23.93 13.69
N GLU A 109 -4.61 -23.75 13.78
CA GLU A 109 -3.93 -23.34 15.01
C GLU A 109 -4.28 -21.91 15.40
N MET A 110 -4.41 -21.00 14.44
CA MET A 110 -4.84 -19.61 14.69
C MET A 110 -6.29 -19.54 15.15
N THR A 111 -7.19 -20.29 14.51
CA THR A 111 -8.62 -20.34 14.86
C THR A 111 -8.87 -20.94 16.25
N ALA A 112 -7.97 -21.79 16.72
CA ALA A 112 -8.06 -22.38 18.07
C ALA A 112 -7.65 -21.41 19.20
N ARG A 113 -7.18 -20.21 18.89
CA ARG A 113 -6.77 -19.19 19.87
C ARG A 113 -7.94 -18.27 20.22
N ASP A 114 -8.13 -17.99 21.50
CA ASP A 114 -9.19 -17.08 21.99
C ASP A 114 -8.89 -15.59 21.69
N ASP A 115 -7.62 -15.24 21.41
CA ASP A 115 -7.17 -13.87 21.15
C ASP A 115 -7.10 -13.52 19.64
N VAL A 116 -7.51 -14.46 18.76
CA VAL A 116 -7.51 -14.33 17.30
C VAL A 116 -8.92 -14.57 16.78
N MET A 117 -9.35 -13.76 15.84
CA MET A 117 -10.67 -13.83 15.21
C MET A 117 -10.55 -13.66 13.70
N ASN A 118 -11.60 -14.02 12.95
CA ASN A 118 -11.71 -13.79 11.51
C ASN A 118 -10.46 -14.27 10.74
N VAL A 119 -10.05 -15.53 10.99
CA VAL A 119 -8.91 -16.12 10.29
C VAL A 119 -9.34 -16.54 8.90
N HIS A 120 -8.73 -15.97 7.88
CA HIS A 120 -8.99 -16.25 6.47
C HIS A 120 -7.71 -16.61 5.71
N SER A 121 -7.81 -17.55 4.80
CA SER A 121 -6.74 -17.88 3.88
C SER A 121 -7.14 -17.55 2.44
N SER A 122 -6.21 -17.07 1.64
CA SER A 122 -6.45 -16.78 0.21
C SER A 122 -6.87 -18.01 -0.62
N ILE A 123 -6.69 -19.21 -0.08
CA ILE A 123 -7.12 -20.47 -0.71
C ILE A 123 -8.49 -20.95 -0.24
N GLU A 124 -9.12 -20.33 0.73
CA GLU A 124 -10.48 -20.70 1.20
C GLU A 124 -11.55 -20.39 0.18
N ASN A 125 -11.32 -19.44 -0.70
CA ASN A 125 -12.20 -19.14 -1.82
C ASN A 125 -12.08 -20.22 -2.90
N THR A 126 -12.54 -21.43 -2.58
CA THR A 126 -12.68 -22.49 -3.56
C THR A 126 -14.03 -22.38 -4.23
N ALA A 127 -14.04 -22.32 -5.56
CA ALA A 127 -15.26 -22.51 -6.34
C ALA A 127 -15.35 -23.97 -6.78
N PRO A 128 -16.51 -24.61 -6.64
CA PRO A 128 -16.73 -25.93 -7.25
C PRO A 128 -16.64 -25.77 -8.78
N VAL A 129 -15.60 -26.34 -9.35
CA VAL A 129 -15.38 -26.36 -10.81
C VAL A 129 -15.79 -27.71 -11.36
N VAL A 130 -16.58 -27.69 -12.41
CA VAL A 130 -16.89 -28.92 -13.16
C VAL A 130 -15.68 -29.29 -14.01
N THR A 131 -15.09 -30.42 -13.73
CA THR A 131 -13.93 -30.92 -14.47
C THR A 131 -14.37 -31.99 -15.45
N VAL A 132 -14.05 -31.80 -16.73
CA VAL A 132 -14.21 -32.79 -17.79
C VAL A 132 -12.84 -33.42 -18.07
N LYS A 133 -12.61 -34.60 -17.53
CA LYS A 133 -11.35 -35.34 -17.71
C LYS A 133 -11.47 -36.28 -18.89
N VAL A 134 -10.92 -35.91 -20.03
CA VAL A 134 -10.92 -36.71 -21.25
C VAL A 134 -10.01 -37.94 -21.09
N ASP A 135 -10.53 -39.14 -21.42
CA ASP A 135 -9.71 -40.34 -21.58
C ASP A 135 -9.10 -40.34 -23.00
N PRO A 136 -7.75 -40.21 -23.13
CA PRO A 136 -7.12 -40.12 -24.43
C PRO A 136 -7.24 -41.39 -25.27
N VAL A 137 -7.40 -42.55 -24.64
CA VAL A 137 -7.53 -43.84 -25.35
C VAL A 137 -8.94 -43.99 -25.95
N LEU A 138 -9.97 -43.70 -25.14
CA LEU A 138 -11.36 -43.75 -25.59
C LEU A 138 -11.64 -42.65 -26.64
N ALA A 139 -11.14 -41.44 -26.42
CA ALA A 139 -11.26 -40.36 -27.40
C ALA A 139 -10.63 -40.72 -28.75
N ALA A 140 -9.41 -41.27 -28.75
CA ALA A 140 -8.70 -41.70 -29.95
C ALA A 140 -9.42 -42.84 -30.69
N ALA A 141 -10.03 -43.79 -29.96
CA ALA A 141 -10.82 -44.86 -30.54
C ALA A 141 -12.05 -44.34 -31.34
N GLU A 142 -12.63 -43.23 -30.90
CA GLU A 142 -13.73 -42.53 -31.56
C GLU A 142 -13.26 -41.49 -32.60
N GLY A 143 -11.94 -41.37 -32.81
CA GLY A 143 -11.32 -40.43 -33.75
C GLY A 143 -11.35 -38.97 -33.30
N LEU A 144 -11.47 -38.72 -31.98
CA LEU A 144 -11.50 -37.42 -31.37
C LEU A 144 -10.20 -37.12 -30.62
N THR A 145 -9.82 -35.87 -30.60
CA THR A 145 -8.73 -35.35 -29.73
C THR A 145 -9.30 -34.59 -28.55
N ALA A 146 -8.56 -34.52 -27.45
CA ALA A 146 -8.98 -33.74 -26.27
C ALA A 146 -9.26 -32.26 -26.60
N SER A 147 -8.52 -31.67 -27.54
CA SER A 147 -8.75 -30.31 -28.02
C SER A 147 -10.09 -30.15 -28.73
N GLN A 148 -10.45 -31.13 -29.61
CA GLN A 148 -11.74 -31.10 -30.31
C GLN A 148 -12.92 -31.27 -29.35
N ILE A 149 -12.78 -32.17 -28.36
CA ILE A 149 -13.78 -32.34 -27.30
C ILE A 149 -13.96 -31.05 -26.52
N GLY A 150 -12.83 -30.45 -26.05
CA GLY A 150 -12.87 -29.19 -25.30
C GLY A 150 -13.50 -28.04 -26.08
N SER A 151 -13.19 -27.91 -27.38
CA SER A 151 -13.78 -26.89 -28.25
C SER A 151 -15.29 -27.09 -28.42
N GLN A 152 -15.77 -28.32 -28.63
CA GLN A 152 -17.19 -28.60 -28.77
C GLN A 152 -17.97 -28.35 -27.48
N VAL A 153 -17.42 -28.80 -26.33
CA VAL A 153 -18.02 -28.52 -25.01
C VAL A 153 -18.08 -26.99 -24.75
N LYS A 154 -16.99 -26.27 -25.04
CA LYS A 154 -16.96 -24.82 -24.89
C LYS A 154 -18.02 -24.14 -25.77
N GLN A 155 -18.13 -24.53 -27.03
CA GLN A 155 -19.10 -23.98 -27.98
C GLN A 155 -20.56 -24.21 -27.52
N MET A 156 -20.83 -25.36 -26.88
CA MET A 156 -22.16 -25.65 -26.33
C MET A 156 -22.48 -24.82 -25.07
N MET A 157 -21.48 -24.50 -24.28
CA MET A 157 -21.66 -23.75 -23.02
C MET A 157 -21.64 -22.23 -23.22
N ASP A 158 -20.73 -21.73 -24.02
CA ASP A 158 -20.46 -20.28 -24.17
C ASP A 158 -21.12 -19.72 -25.45
N GLY A 159 -21.62 -20.59 -26.34
CA GLY A 159 -22.03 -20.19 -27.68
C GLY A 159 -20.86 -19.91 -28.62
N GLU A 160 -21.18 -19.49 -29.84
CA GLU A 160 -20.22 -19.13 -30.86
C GLU A 160 -20.63 -17.82 -31.56
N GLU A 161 -19.68 -16.96 -31.81
CA GLU A 161 -19.89 -15.78 -32.64
C GLU A 161 -19.98 -16.23 -34.11
N VAL A 162 -21.18 -16.14 -34.68
CA VAL A 162 -21.46 -16.63 -36.03
C VAL A 162 -21.14 -15.58 -37.08
N THR A 163 -21.40 -14.32 -36.80
CA THR A 163 -21.15 -13.20 -37.72
C THR A 163 -21.21 -11.85 -36.95
N THR A 164 -20.78 -10.81 -37.61
CA THR A 164 -20.98 -9.42 -37.14
C THR A 164 -21.95 -8.70 -38.09
N LEU A 165 -22.82 -7.87 -37.54
CA LEU A 165 -23.72 -7.00 -38.27
C LEU A 165 -23.31 -5.53 -38.02
N ASP A 166 -23.35 -4.73 -39.08
CA ASP A 166 -23.27 -3.28 -38.96
C ASP A 166 -24.65 -2.70 -38.69
N VAL A 167 -24.85 -2.17 -37.48
CA VAL A 167 -26.09 -1.49 -37.06
C VAL A 167 -25.74 -0.05 -36.73
N ASP A 168 -26.21 0.88 -37.56
CA ASP A 168 -25.98 2.31 -37.39
C ASP A 168 -24.49 2.71 -37.27
N GLY A 169 -23.60 2.04 -38.03
CA GLY A 169 -22.16 2.29 -38.04
C GLY A 169 -21.42 1.69 -36.80
N ARG A 170 -22.05 0.75 -36.12
CA ARG A 170 -21.43 -0.05 -35.05
C ARG A 170 -21.48 -1.52 -35.41
N GLU A 171 -20.33 -2.19 -35.31
CA GLU A 171 -20.27 -3.64 -35.43
C GLU A 171 -20.89 -4.28 -34.18
N VAL A 172 -21.92 -5.09 -34.38
CA VAL A 172 -22.60 -5.88 -33.35
C VAL A 172 -22.38 -7.35 -33.65
N SER A 173 -21.77 -8.08 -32.70
CA SER A 173 -21.58 -9.54 -32.82
C SER A 173 -22.92 -10.27 -32.71
N VAL A 174 -23.12 -11.24 -33.57
CA VAL A 174 -24.25 -12.17 -33.50
C VAL A 174 -23.76 -13.47 -32.89
N MET A 175 -24.26 -13.78 -31.69
CA MET A 175 -23.96 -15.02 -30.98
C MET A 175 -25.03 -16.07 -31.25
N ALA A 176 -24.61 -17.31 -31.51
CA ALA A 176 -25.48 -18.47 -31.50
C ALA A 176 -25.18 -19.26 -30.23
N GLU A 177 -26.17 -19.40 -29.39
CA GLU A 177 -26.06 -20.10 -28.11
C GLU A 177 -27.29 -20.99 -27.87
N TYR A 178 -27.10 -21.98 -27.02
CA TYR A 178 -28.24 -22.80 -26.55
C TYR A 178 -29.06 -21.98 -25.53
N PRO A 179 -30.35 -22.39 -25.30
CA PRO A 179 -31.15 -21.74 -24.25
C PRO A 179 -30.42 -21.70 -22.91
N GLU A 180 -30.61 -20.62 -22.12
CA GLU A 180 -29.90 -20.38 -20.86
C GLU A 180 -30.07 -21.48 -19.81
N ASP A 181 -31.13 -22.27 -19.88
CA ASP A 181 -31.46 -23.41 -19.01
C ASP A 181 -30.85 -24.73 -19.46
N GLU A 182 -30.22 -24.78 -20.64
CA GLU A 182 -29.54 -25.98 -21.15
C GLU A 182 -28.04 -25.98 -20.84
N TYR A 183 -27.48 -27.18 -20.56
CA TYR A 183 -26.04 -27.42 -20.30
C TYR A 183 -25.42 -26.62 -19.12
N ARG A 184 -26.24 -26.14 -18.16
CA ARG A 184 -25.79 -25.40 -16.98
C ARG A 184 -25.52 -26.28 -15.76
N THR A 185 -25.99 -27.50 -15.74
CA THR A 185 -25.79 -28.46 -14.63
C THR A 185 -24.95 -29.66 -15.06
N VAL A 186 -24.24 -30.29 -14.11
CA VAL A 186 -23.45 -31.51 -14.41
C VAL A 186 -24.28 -32.63 -14.98
N SER A 187 -25.56 -32.77 -14.59
CA SER A 187 -26.45 -33.76 -15.18
C SER A 187 -26.71 -33.47 -16.64
N GLN A 188 -26.97 -32.24 -17.02
CA GLN A 188 -27.17 -31.83 -18.41
C GLN A 188 -25.89 -31.94 -19.25
N MET A 189 -24.72 -31.69 -18.64
CA MET A 189 -23.42 -31.87 -19.30
C MET A 189 -23.15 -33.33 -19.67
N LYS A 190 -23.71 -34.28 -18.93
CA LYS A 190 -23.64 -35.72 -19.28
C LYS A 190 -24.42 -36.08 -20.55
N ASP A 191 -25.38 -35.26 -20.91
CA ASP A 191 -26.22 -35.46 -22.11
C ASP A 191 -25.61 -34.82 -23.37
N ILE A 192 -24.41 -34.17 -23.22
CA ILE A 192 -23.69 -33.59 -24.38
C ILE A 192 -23.30 -34.65 -25.37
N ILE A 193 -23.65 -34.41 -26.63
CA ILE A 193 -23.34 -35.27 -27.77
C ILE A 193 -22.30 -34.59 -28.65
N LEU A 194 -21.16 -35.25 -28.83
CA LEU A 194 -20.04 -34.77 -29.62
C LEU A 194 -20.13 -35.27 -31.05
N SER A 195 -19.83 -34.41 -32.02
CA SER A 195 -19.74 -34.83 -33.44
C SER A 195 -18.35 -35.39 -33.76
N LYS A 196 -18.30 -36.52 -34.52
CA LYS A 196 -17.04 -37.13 -34.94
C LYS A 196 -16.60 -36.61 -36.31
N PRO A 197 -15.31 -36.42 -36.55
CA PRO A 197 -14.76 -36.01 -37.84
C PRO A 197 -15.07 -37.04 -38.95
N SER A 198 -15.20 -38.34 -38.58
CA SER A 198 -15.55 -39.45 -39.48
C SER A 198 -17.05 -39.55 -39.81
N GLY A 199 -17.86 -38.68 -39.24
CA GLY A 199 -19.32 -38.74 -39.28
C GLY A 199 -19.90 -39.58 -38.14
N GLY A 200 -21.08 -39.17 -37.68
CA GLY A 200 -21.75 -39.75 -36.51
C GLY A 200 -21.49 -39.01 -35.21
N TYR A 201 -21.99 -39.52 -34.10
CA TYR A 201 -22.02 -38.88 -32.80
C TYR A 201 -21.53 -39.84 -31.72
N VAL A 202 -21.04 -39.30 -30.61
CA VAL A 202 -20.62 -40.00 -29.38
C VAL A 202 -21.00 -39.19 -28.17
N ALA A 203 -21.45 -39.82 -27.08
CA ALA A 203 -21.75 -39.11 -25.86
C ALA A 203 -20.46 -38.65 -25.16
N LEU A 204 -20.46 -37.47 -24.54
CA LEU A 204 -19.30 -36.96 -23.78
C LEU A 204 -18.89 -37.94 -22.67
N THR A 205 -19.85 -38.59 -22.03
CA THR A 205 -19.63 -39.61 -20.99
C THR A 205 -18.91 -40.87 -21.46
N ASP A 206 -18.90 -41.15 -22.77
CA ASP A 206 -18.21 -42.31 -23.34
C ASP A 206 -16.70 -42.05 -23.52
N VAL A 207 -16.29 -40.81 -23.56
CA VAL A 207 -14.89 -40.37 -23.81
C VAL A 207 -14.29 -39.52 -22.68
N ALA A 208 -15.10 -39.12 -21.70
CA ALA A 208 -14.66 -38.27 -20.59
C ALA A 208 -15.43 -38.57 -19.29
N GLU A 209 -14.75 -38.38 -18.18
CA GLU A 209 -15.33 -38.38 -16.84
C GLU A 209 -15.68 -36.95 -16.42
N ILE A 210 -16.90 -36.73 -15.90
CA ILE A 210 -17.40 -35.42 -15.46
C ILE A 210 -17.64 -35.47 -13.96
N TYR A 211 -16.92 -34.61 -13.20
CA TYR A 211 -17.06 -34.53 -11.76
C TYR A 211 -16.80 -33.10 -11.23
N TYR A 212 -17.31 -32.85 -10.03
CA TYR A 212 -16.97 -31.60 -9.32
C TYR A 212 -15.60 -31.73 -8.67
N LYS A 213 -14.82 -30.72 -8.81
CA LYS A 213 -13.57 -30.56 -8.09
C LYS A 213 -13.54 -29.17 -7.49
N ASP A 214 -13.26 -29.08 -6.19
CA ASP A 214 -12.96 -27.80 -5.57
C ASP A 214 -11.61 -27.32 -6.08
N SER A 215 -11.61 -26.15 -6.65
CA SER A 215 -10.41 -25.51 -7.17
C SER A 215 -10.27 -24.13 -6.54
N PRO A 216 -9.08 -23.71 -6.11
CA PRO A 216 -8.88 -22.35 -5.66
C PRO A 216 -9.23 -21.38 -6.79
N ALA A 217 -9.93 -20.30 -6.46
CA ALA A 217 -10.35 -19.27 -7.42
C ALA A 217 -9.14 -18.62 -8.10
N SER A 218 -8.02 -18.49 -7.38
CA SER A 218 -6.76 -17.98 -7.91
C SER A 218 -5.56 -18.64 -7.25
N ILE A 219 -4.47 -18.79 -8.01
CA ILE A 219 -3.17 -19.24 -7.50
C ILE A 219 -2.16 -18.14 -7.79
N SER A 220 -1.66 -17.52 -6.72
CA SER A 220 -0.65 -16.46 -6.81
C SER A 220 0.76 -17.01 -6.79
N LYS A 221 1.64 -16.43 -7.59
CA LYS A 221 3.08 -16.70 -7.58
C LYS A 221 3.86 -15.40 -7.58
N THR A 222 4.84 -15.33 -6.68
CA THR A 222 5.82 -14.25 -6.61
C THR A 222 7.21 -14.82 -6.68
N ASP A 223 8.08 -14.31 -7.55
CA ASP A 223 9.47 -14.78 -7.75
C ASP A 223 9.57 -16.30 -8.03
N LYS A 224 8.62 -16.86 -8.80
CA LYS A 224 8.51 -18.30 -9.16
C LYS A 224 8.10 -19.22 -8.01
N ALA A 225 7.83 -18.70 -6.82
CA ALA A 225 7.27 -19.45 -5.68
C ALA A 225 5.75 -19.23 -5.61
N TYR A 226 5.02 -20.25 -5.19
CA TYR A 226 3.60 -20.12 -4.84
C TYR A 226 3.46 -19.27 -3.58
N GLU A 227 2.40 -18.51 -3.52
CA GLU A 227 2.11 -17.58 -2.44
C GLU A 227 0.71 -17.83 -1.89
N ILE A 228 0.62 -18.00 -0.56
CA ILE A 228 -0.64 -18.07 0.18
C ILE A 228 -0.61 -16.99 1.26
N THR A 229 -1.64 -16.16 1.30
CA THR A 229 -1.81 -15.13 2.32
C THR A 229 -2.82 -15.58 3.36
N ILE A 230 -2.47 -15.48 4.63
CA ILE A 230 -3.36 -15.72 5.75
C ILE A 230 -3.54 -14.40 6.49
N THR A 231 -4.79 -13.99 6.70
CA THR A 231 -5.18 -12.80 7.43
C THR A 231 -5.99 -13.18 8.66
N ALA A 232 -5.86 -12.40 9.73
CA ALA A 232 -6.65 -12.59 10.94
C ALA A 232 -6.74 -11.29 11.72
N ASP A 233 -7.79 -11.12 12.49
CA ASP A 233 -7.92 -10.05 13.47
C ASP A 233 -7.47 -10.55 14.84
N TYR A 234 -6.94 -9.66 15.68
CA TYR A 234 -6.51 -10.03 17.02
C TYR A 234 -6.81 -8.94 18.05
N THR A 235 -6.96 -9.34 19.31
CA THR A 235 -7.21 -8.45 20.44
C THR A 235 -6.04 -8.48 21.42
N GLY A 236 -5.36 -7.32 21.61
CA GLY A 236 -4.25 -7.18 22.56
C GLY A 236 -2.92 -6.73 21.97
N GLY A 237 -2.01 -6.24 22.79
CA GLY A 237 -0.80 -5.54 22.33
C GLY A 237 0.40 -6.42 21.89
N ASN A 238 0.44 -7.72 22.28
CA ASN A 238 1.58 -8.61 22.00
C ASN A 238 1.21 -9.86 21.20
N VAL A 239 -0.04 -9.93 20.72
CA VAL A 239 -0.56 -11.14 20.05
C VAL A 239 0.16 -11.42 18.74
N GLN A 240 0.50 -10.40 17.97
CA GLN A 240 1.26 -10.58 16.72
C GLN A 240 2.59 -11.33 16.92
N SER A 241 3.35 -10.95 17.94
CA SER A 241 4.63 -11.63 18.24
C SER A 241 4.43 -13.05 18.73
N ALA A 242 3.33 -13.31 19.46
CA ALA A 242 2.96 -14.64 19.92
C ALA A 242 2.56 -15.54 18.73
N ILE A 243 1.74 -15.05 17.81
CA ILE A 243 1.38 -15.78 16.57
C ILE A 243 2.64 -16.12 15.78
N ASP A 244 3.54 -15.16 15.58
CA ASP A 244 4.79 -15.39 14.83
C ASP A 244 5.67 -16.46 15.46
N SER A 245 5.80 -16.48 16.79
CA SER A 245 6.71 -17.41 17.49
C SER A 245 6.09 -18.78 17.78
N GLU A 246 4.80 -18.83 18.06
CA GLU A 246 4.12 -20.04 18.53
C GLU A 246 3.42 -20.79 17.39
N VAL A 247 2.93 -20.07 16.37
CA VAL A 247 2.17 -20.67 15.27
C VAL A 247 2.99 -20.66 13.98
N ILE A 248 3.49 -19.51 13.54
CA ILE A 248 4.11 -19.40 12.22
C ILE A 248 5.48 -20.09 12.20
N SER A 249 6.40 -19.70 13.10
CA SER A 249 7.77 -20.17 13.08
C SER A 249 7.91 -21.69 13.18
N PRO A 250 7.13 -22.42 13.99
CA PRO A 250 7.20 -23.88 14.05
C PRO A 250 6.72 -24.59 12.78
N ASN A 251 5.79 -23.95 12.05
CA ASN A 251 5.22 -24.50 10.82
C ASN A 251 6.04 -24.19 9.56
N LEU A 252 7.04 -23.33 9.64
CA LEU A 252 7.95 -23.06 8.53
C LEU A 252 8.93 -24.22 8.31
N SER A 253 9.25 -24.48 7.04
CA SER A 253 10.22 -25.51 6.63
C SER A 253 11.31 -24.91 5.75
N ALA A 254 12.26 -25.73 5.30
CA ALA A 254 13.28 -25.30 4.36
C ALA A 254 12.66 -24.90 2.98
N THR A 255 11.53 -25.50 2.63
CA THR A 255 10.78 -25.30 1.37
C THR A 255 9.73 -24.20 1.48
N ILE A 256 9.24 -23.92 2.70
CA ILE A 256 8.21 -22.90 2.97
C ILE A 256 8.78 -21.80 3.85
N LYS A 257 8.74 -20.58 3.35
CA LYS A 257 9.28 -19.41 4.04
C LYS A 257 8.19 -18.36 4.27
N LYS A 258 8.36 -17.57 5.32
CA LYS A 258 7.56 -16.35 5.50
C LYS A 258 7.93 -15.36 4.40
N GLY A 259 6.97 -15.01 3.58
CA GLY A 259 7.06 -13.97 2.56
C GLY A 259 6.92 -12.57 3.15
N VAL A 260 7.19 -11.59 2.33
CA VAL A 260 6.90 -10.18 2.64
C VAL A 260 5.84 -9.72 1.64
N ASN A 261 4.76 -9.14 2.12
CA ASN A 261 3.74 -8.55 1.27
C ASN A 261 4.41 -7.62 0.23
N SER A 262 4.05 -7.75 -1.03
CA SER A 262 4.64 -6.98 -2.13
C SER A 262 4.53 -5.46 -1.88
N MET A 263 3.46 -4.99 -1.24
CA MET A 263 3.29 -3.61 -0.83
C MET A 263 4.28 -3.22 0.29
N ASN A 264 4.43 -4.06 1.32
CA ASN A 264 5.39 -3.82 2.39
C ASN A 264 6.83 -3.85 1.88
N ARG A 265 7.15 -4.74 0.93
CA ARG A 265 8.44 -4.79 0.26
C ARG A 265 8.72 -3.53 -0.54
N MET A 266 7.76 -3.09 -1.36
CA MET A 266 7.86 -1.84 -2.13
C MET A 266 8.05 -0.64 -1.19
N MET A 267 7.29 -0.56 -0.09
CA MET A 267 7.49 0.49 0.92
C MET A 267 8.88 0.45 1.54
N GLN A 268 9.37 -0.72 1.94
CA GLN A 268 10.71 -0.86 2.51
C GLN A 268 11.80 -0.43 1.52
N GLU A 269 11.68 -0.81 0.25
CA GLU A 269 12.60 -0.41 -0.82
C GLU A 269 12.56 1.11 -1.04
N GLU A 270 11.39 1.73 -1.05
CA GLU A 270 11.25 3.17 -1.18
C GLU A 270 11.76 3.94 0.04
N PHE A 271 11.49 3.48 1.26
CA PHE A 271 12.09 4.04 2.47
C PHE A 271 13.62 3.94 2.42
N ALA A 272 14.16 2.79 2.03
CA ALA A 272 15.60 2.60 1.90
C ALA A 272 16.21 3.56 0.86
N ALA A 273 15.55 3.74 -0.29
CA ALA A 273 15.96 4.68 -1.32
C ALA A 273 15.95 6.14 -0.82
N LEU A 274 14.93 6.54 -0.06
CA LEU A 274 14.85 7.86 0.54
C LEU A 274 15.94 8.10 1.59
N TYR A 275 16.24 7.13 2.45
CA TYR A 275 17.35 7.25 3.40
C TYR A 275 18.70 7.36 2.70
N GLN A 276 18.93 6.60 1.61
CA GLN A 276 20.11 6.75 0.78
C GLN A 276 20.18 8.13 0.13
N ALA A 277 19.07 8.64 -0.38
CA ALA A 277 19.00 9.99 -0.95
C ALA A 277 19.34 11.07 0.07
N ILE A 278 18.86 10.98 1.32
CA ILE A 278 19.21 11.90 2.40
C ILE A 278 20.72 11.82 2.71
N ALA A 279 21.29 10.62 2.80
CA ALA A 279 22.71 10.46 3.07
C ALA A 279 23.58 11.06 1.97
N ILE A 280 23.21 10.84 0.69
CA ILE A 280 23.89 11.45 -0.46
C ILE A 280 23.72 12.97 -0.45
N ALA A 281 22.53 13.49 -0.17
CA ALA A 281 22.27 14.92 -0.08
C ALA A 281 23.15 15.58 0.99
N VAL A 282 23.19 15.01 2.20
CA VAL A 282 24.05 15.48 3.30
C VAL A 282 25.53 15.49 2.88
N PHE A 283 26.00 14.44 2.22
CA PHE A 283 27.37 14.36 1.71
C PHE A 283 27.65 15.42 0.64
N LEU A 284 26.75 15.58 -0.33
CA LEU A 284 26.91 16.60 -1.38
C LEU A 284 26.89 18.01 -0.82
N VAL A 285 26.01 18.30 0.13
CA VAL A 285 25.99 19.58 0.84
C VAL A 285 27.33 19.82 1.56
N PHE A 286 27.89 18.81 2.22
CA PHE A 286 29.22 18.92 2.82
C PHE A 286 30.31 19.25 1.81
N VAL A 287 30.33 18.57 0.66
CA VAL A 287 31.32 18.81 -0.41
C VAL A 287 31.19 20.25 -0.92
N VAL A 288 29.97 20.69 -1.25
CA VAL A 288 29.72 22.05 -1.76
C VAL A 288 30.13 23.10 -0.72
N LEU A 289 29.75 22.90 0.56
CA LEU A 289 30.16 23.80 1.62
C LEU A 289 31.68 23.86 1.80
N SER A 290 32.36 22.71 1.71
CA SER A 290 33.80 22.63 1.85
C SER A 290 34.53 23.36 0.71
N ALA A 291 33.96 23.28 -0.50
CA ALA A 291 34.47 24.07 -1.63
C ALA A 291 34.20 25.58 -1.46
N GLN A 292 32.98 25.94 -1.01
CA GLN A 292 32.59 27.35 -0.83
C GLN A 292 33.37 28.05 0.28
N PHE A 293 33.59 27.41 1.42
CA PHE A 293 34.32 28.00 2.54
C PHE A 293 35.83 27.76 2.47
N GLU A 294 36.35 27.06 1.47
CA GLU A 294 37.75 26.64 1.36
C GLU A 294 38.27 25.99 2.65
N SER A 295 37.38 25.43 3.45
CA SER A 295 37.71 24.89 4.77
C SER A 295 36.67 23.86 5.22
N PRO A 296 37.02 22.58 5.38
CA PRO A 296 36.12 21.54 5.86
C PRO A 296 35.65 21.81 7.31
N LYS A 297 36.41 22.63 8.08
CA LYS A 297 36.08 23.00 9.45
C LYS A 297 34.81 23.85 9.56
N PHE A 298 34.67 24.85 8.69
CA PHE A 298 33.44 25.67 8.66
C PHE A 298 32.26 24.90 8.13
N SER A 299 32.47 24.05 7.13
CA SER A 299 31.43 23.19 6.57
C SER A 299 30.87 22.25 7.65
N PHE A 300 31.74 21.58 8.38
CA PHE A 300 31.32 20.70 9.48
C PHE A 300 30.55 21.47 10.56
N MET A 301 30.99 22.70 10.89
CA MET A 301 30.30 23.53 11.86
C MET A 301 28.87 23.91 11.43
N VAL A 302 28.68 24.28 10.16
CA VAL A 302 27.35 24.60 9.63
C VAL A 302 26.48 23.34 9.61
N MET A 303 27.04 22.19 9.24
CA MET A 303 26.29 20.94 9.21
C MET A 303 25.80 20.45 10.57
N THR A 304 26.39 20.89 11.68
CA THR A 304 25.87 20.58 13.02
C THR A 304 24.45 21.12 13.26
N THR A 305 24.00 22.08 12.46
CA THR A 305 22.60 22.56 12.53
C THR A 305 21.59 21.49 12.11
N ILE A 306 21.97 20.52 11.25
CA ILE A 306 21.08 19.45 10.77
C ILE A 306 20.59 18.56 11.93
N PRO A 307 21.47 17.93 12.74
CA PRO A 307 21.03 17.11 13.88
C PRO A 307 20.10 17.83 14.85
N PHE A 308 20.38 19.09 15.12
CA PHE A 308 19.53 19.89 16.02
C PHE A 308 18.16 20.20 15.39
N SER A 309 18.10 20.45 14.09
CA SER A 309 16.82 20.67 13.41
C SER A 309 15.96 19.41 13.38
N LEU A 310 16.58 18.23 13.30
CA LEU A 310 15.86 16.95 13.40
C LEU A 310 15.13 16.81 14.75
N ILE A 311 15.75 17.28 15.85
CA ILE A 311 15.10 17.28 17.17
C ILE A 311 13.81 18.11 17.14
N GLY A 312 13.83 19.27 16.46
CA GLY A 312 12.63 20.10 16.29
C GLY A 312 11.54 19.41 15.46
N SER A 313 11.94 18.75 14.38
CA SER A 313 11.01 18.01 13.52
C SER A 313 10.36 16.84 14.25
N PHE A 314 11.14 15.99 14.91
CA PHE A 314 10.61 14.87 15.70
C PHE A 314 9.77 15.35 16.88
N GLY A 315 10.19 16.44 17.54
CA GLY A 315 9.41 17.04 18.63
C GLY A 315 8.04 17.50 18.17
N LEU A 316 7.95 18.16 17.00
CA LEU A 316 6.66 18.64 16.49
C LEU A 316 5.79 17.49 15.97
N LEU A 317 6.36 16.47 15.31
CA LEU A 317 5.64 15.25 14.93
C LEU A 317 5.03 14.57 16.16
N GLN A 318 5.78 14.45 17.25
CA GLN A 318 5.30 13.85 18.50
C GLN A 318 4.17 14.67 19.15
N ILE A 319 4.26 15.99 19.12
CA ILE A 319 3.22 16.88 19.70
C ILE A 319 1.93 16.83 18.88
N THR A 320 2.04 16.76 17.55
CA THR A 320 0.88 16.72 16.63
C THR A 320 0.29 15.33 16.47
N GLY A 321 0.96 14.27 16.94
CA GLY A 321 0.53 12.88 16.79
C GLY A 321 0.62 12.34 15.35
N VAL A 322 1.27 13.09 14.43
CA VAL A 322 1.38 12.68 13.02
C VAL A 322 2.50 11.65 12.86
N SER A 323 2.17 10.52 12.26
CA SER A 323 3.09 9.42 12.02
C SER A 323 4.15 9.79 10.97
N ILE A 324 5.32 9.13 11.06
CA ILE A 324 6.37 9.26 10.04
C ILE A 324 5.91 8.51 8.78
N SER A 325 5.64 9.27 7.73
CA SER A 325 5.24 8.79 6.40
C SER A 325 6.37 9.04 5.38
N MET A 326 6.20 8.53 4.16
CA MET A 326 7.11 8.85 3.05
C MET A 326 7.24 10.36 2.83
N THR A 327 6.12 11.09 2.92
CA THR A 327 6.10 12.55 2.77
C THR A 327 6.83 13.25 3.91
N SER A 328 6.80 12.70 5.13
CA SER A 328 7.62 13.19 6.25
C SER A 328 9.12 13.04 5.96
N ILE A 329 9.54 11.92 5.37
CA ILE A 329 10.95 11.69 4.99
C ILE A 329 11.39 12.63 3.87
N LEU A 330 10.53 12.90 2.88
CA LEU A 330 10.77 13.95 1.90
C LEU A 330 10.90 15.33 2.56
N GLY A 331 10.13 15.59 3.62
CA GLY A 331 10.27 16.78 4.45
C GLY A 331 11.67 16.90 5.07
N PHE A 332 12.24 15.81 5.59
CA PHE A 332 13.62 15.81 6.09
C PHE A 332 14.64 16.11 4.99
N LEU A 333 14.45 15.57 3.79
CA LEU A 333 15.34 15.84 2.65
C LEU A 333 15.36 17.35 2.30
N ILE A 334 14.18 17.98 2.24
CA ILE A 334 14.04 19.42 1.99
C ILE A 334 14.64 20.24 3.12
N LEU A 335 14.42 19.79 4.36
CA LEU A 335 14.90 20.46 5.57
C LEU A 335 16.44 20.57 5.59
N VAL A 336 17.16 19.53 5.17
CA VAL A 336 18.62 19.54 5.08
C VAL A 336 19.12 20.75 4.28
N GLY A 337 18.52 21.00 3.11
CA GLY A 337 18.90 22.12 2.26
C GLY A 337 18.53 23.50 2.85
N THR A 338 17.34 23.61 3.44
CA THR A 338 16.82 24.89 3.94
C THR A 338 17.48 25.36 5.24
N VAL A 339 17.76 24.44 6.17
CA VAL A 339 18.41 24.78 7.45
C VAL A 339 19.85 25.16 7.26
N VAL A 340 20.59 24.45 6.42
CA VAL A 340 22.00 24.72 6.14
C VAL A 340 22.18 26.09 5.52
N ASN A 341 21.26 26.55 4.67
CA ASN A 341 21.32 27.89 4.06
C ASN A 341 21.39 29.01 5.08
N ASN A 342 20.64 28.94 6.18
CA ASN A 342 20.68 29.95 7.26
C ASN A 342 22.05 29.97 7.95
N GLY A 343 22.66 28.81 8.18
CA GLY A 343 23.99 28.67 8.74
C GLY A 343 25.09 29.21 7.83
N ILE A 344 24.98 28.98 6.52
CA ILE A 344 25.93 29.52 5.52
C ILE A 344 25.96 31.04 5.57
N LEU A 345 24.79 31.67 5.50
CA LEU A 345 24.68 33.12 5.48
C LEU A 345 25.30 33.76 6.73
N TYR A 346 25.13 33.14 7.89
CA TYR A 346 25.69 33.60 9.12
C TYR A 346 27.23 33.47 9.15
N VAL A 347 27.74 32.25 8.89
CA VAL A 347 29.19 31.96 8.94
C VAL A 347 29.98 32.76 7.90
N ASP A 348 29.43 32.89 6.69
CA ASP A 348 30.06 33.72 5.65
C ASP A 348 30.19 35.17 6.07
N THR A 349 29.14 35.76 6.64
CA THR A 349 29.18 37.15 7.14
C THR A 349 30.15 37.29 8.27
N VAL A 350 30.24 36.36 9.22
CA VAL A 350 31.25 36.37 10.27
C VAL A 350 32.67 36.33 9.67
N ASN A 351 32.90 35.46 8.67
CA ASN A 351 34.21 35.38 8.01
C ASN A 351 34.60 36.68 7.32
N GLN A 352 33.64 37.36 6.67
CA GLN A 352 33.89 38.68 6.05
C GLN A 352 34.24 39.74 7.08
N TYR A 353 33.50 39.83 8.18
CA TYR A 353 33.78 40.81 9.25
C TYR A 353 35.09 40.53 10.00
N ARG A 354 35.49 39.29 10.11
CA ARG A 354 36.78 38.91 10.71
C ARG A 354 38.00 39.35 9.94
N MET A 355 37.88 39.80 8.73
CA MET A 355 38.96 40.41 7.98
C MET A 355 39.32 41.81 8.57
N THR A 356 38.33 42.50 9.12
CA THR A 356 38.48 43.89 9.61
C THR A 356 38.32 44.05 11.10
N MET A 357 37.56 43.15 11.76
CA MET A 357 37.17 43.26 13.18
C MET A 357 37.69 42.09 14.01
N ASP A 358 37.70 42.26 15.33
CA ASP A 358 37.97 41.18 16.29
C ASP A 358 36.84 40.15 16.33
N LEU A 359 37.10 38.95 16.90
CA LEU A 359 36.17 37.83 16.90
C LEU A 359 34.80 38.17 17.52
N LYS A 360 34.83 38.81 18.71
CA LYS A 360 33.63 39.11 19.47
C LYS A 360 32.74 40.11 18.72
N THR A 361 33.34 41.19 18.22
CA THR A 361 32.63 42.22 17.45
C THR A 361 32.09 41.66 16.14
N SER A 362 32.88 40.83 15.42
CA SER A 362 32.43 40.17 14.18
C SER A 362 31.20 39.26 14.38
N LEU A 363 31.16 38.51 15.49
CA LEU A 363 30.01 37.64 15.80
C LEU A 363 28.74 38.44 16.14
N ILE A 364 28.89 39.52 16.91
CA ILE A 364 27.76 40.38 17.29
C ILE A 364 27.21 41.10 16.05
N GLU A 365 28.09 41.71 15.26
CA GLU A 365 27.71 42.49 14.08
C GLU A 365 27.10 41.61 13.00
N ALA A 366 27.64 40.40 12.75
CA ALA A 366 27.05 39.42 11.85
C ALA A 366 25.66 38.99 12.34
N GLY A 367 25.49 38.76 13.65
CA GLY A 367 24.20 38.45 14.24
C GLY A 367 23.18 39.58 14.00
N ALA A 368 23.58 40.84 14.32
CA ALA A 368 22.72 42.00 14.14
C ALA A 368 22.29 42.20 12.66
N THR A 369 23.23 42.04 11.75
CA THR A 369 22.98 42.23 10.29
C THR A 369 22.14 41.13 9.69
N ARG A 370 22.36 39.87 10.08
CA ARG A 370 21.69 38.69 9.48
C ARG A 370 20.42 38.23 10.21
N LEU A 371 20.15 38.71 11.42
CA LEU A 371 18.94 38.35 12.17
C LEU A 371 17.68 38.61 11.37
N ARG A 372 17.50 39.81 10.83
CA ARG A 372 16.29 40.16 10.08
C ARG A 372 16.10 39.34 8.82
N PRO A 373 17.07 39.18 7.90
CA PRO A 373 16.92 38.31 6.71
C PRO A 373 16.60 36.85 7.06
N ILE A 374 17.33 36.25 8.01
CA ILE A 374 17.12 34.84 8.41
C ILE A 374 15.72 34.65 9.00
N MET A 375 15.28 35.56 9.88
CA MET A 375 13.96 35.52 10.50
C MET A 375 12.86 35.69 9.45
N MET A 376 13.01 36.64 8.51
CA MET A 376 12.00 36.89 7.48
C MET A 376 11.83 35.67 6.56
N THR A 377 12.91 35.11 6.04
CA THR A 377 12.84 33.94 5.14
C THR A 377 12.25 32.72 5.84
N SER A 378 12.70 32.41 7.04
CA SER A 378 12.23 31.25 7.79
C SER A 378 10.77 31.41 8.23
N LEU A 379 10.37 32.58 8.71
CA LEU A 379 9.00 32.85 9.12
C LEU A 379 8.04 32.77 7.92
N THR A 380 8.44 33.33 6.76
CA THR A 380 7.64 33.23 5.53
C THR A 380 7.45 31.78 5.11
N THR A 381 8.51 30.96 5.15
CA THR A 381 8.43 29.53 4.83
C THR A 381 7.55 28.79 5.83
N ILE A 382 7.67 29.05 7.12
CA ILE A 382 6.81 28.43 8.15
C ILE A 382 5.34 28.82 7.93
N LEU A 383 5.04 30.10 7.73
CA LEU A 383 3.67 30.57 7.51
C LEU A 383 3.04 29.99 6.24
N SER A 384 3.83 29.85 5.17
CA SER A 384 3.34 29.24 3.91
C SER A 384 2.99 27.77 4.06
N MET A 385 3.59 27.07 5.03
CA MET A 385 3.33 25.64 5.28
C MET A 385 2.19 25.37 6.28
N ILE A 386 1.69 26.41 6.99
CA ILE A 386 0.61 26.24 7.98
C ILE A 386 -0.65 25.60 7.37
N PRO A 387 -1.19 26.03 6.22
CA PRO A 387 -2.38 25.42 5.64
C PRO A 387 -2.21 23.93 5.38
N MET A 388 -1.02 23.53 4.91
CA MET A 388 -0.65 22.13 4.68
C MET A 388 -0.49 21.34 6.00
N ALA A 389 0.08 21.96 7.04
CA ALA A 389 0.21 21.34 8.36
C ALA A 389 -1.13 21.12 9.06
N LEU A 390 -2.12 21.96 8.77
CA LEU A 390 -3.51 21.82 9.27
C LEU A 390 -4.34 20.85 8.43
N ALA A 391 -3.75 20.21 7.43
CA ALA A 391 -4.42 19.28 6.52
C ALA A 391 -5.69 19.85 5.88
N ILE A 392 -5.68 21.13 5.50
CA ILE A 392 -6.82 21.78 4.87
C ILE A 392 -6.97 21.29 3.42
N GLY A 393 -8.14 20.72 3.08
CA GLY A 393 -8.48 20.16 1.76
C GLY A 393 -8.30 18.63 1.68
N ASP A 394 -8.88 18.03 0.65
CA ASP A 394 -9.01 16.57 0.50
C ASP A 394 -7.68 15.79 0.49
N SER A 395 -6.61 16.40 -0.01
CA SER A 395 -5.26 15.82 -0.04
C SER A 395 -4.35 16.30 1.11
N GLY A 396 -4.89 17.09 2.04
CA GLY A 396 -4.13 17.75 3.11
C GLY A 396 -3.40 16.75 4.01
N SER A 397 -4.05 15.65 4.36
CA SER A 397 -3.49 14.60 5.21
C SER A 397 -2.24 13.95 4.62
N THR A 398 -2.18 13.78 3.31
CA THR A 398 -1.03 13.15 2.63
C THR A 398 0.24 13.99 2.74
N THR A 399 0.14 15.31 2.70
CA THR A 399 1.29 16.23 2.71
C THR A 399 1.56 16.85 4.09
N GLN A 400 0.68 16.61 5.07
CA GLN A 400 0.78 17.13 6.42
C GLN A 400 2.11 16.83 7.09
N GLY A 401 2.59 15.60 6.99
CA GLY A 401 3.87 15.18 7.58
C GLY A 401 5.07 15.96 7.07
N LEU A 402 5.10 16.28 5.76
CA LEU A 402 6.13 17.12 5.15
C LEU A 402 6.14 18.52 5.76
N ALA A 403 4.95 19.13 5.90
CA ALA A 403 4.84 20.48 6.46
C ALA A 403 5.26 20.53 7.92
N ILE A 404 4.81 19.58 8.74
CA ILE A 404 5.14 19.51 10.17
C ILE A 404 6.65 19.33 10.39
N VAL A 405 7.29 18.44 9.63
CA VAL A 405 8.75 18.22 9.68
C VAL A 405 9.49 19.51 9.39
N ASN A 406 9.11 20.24 8.33
CA ASN A 406 9.78 21.46 7.95
C ASN A 406 9.52 22.61 8.95
N ILE A 407 8.29 22.77 9.43
CA ILE A 407 7.96 23.80 10.45
C ILE A 407 8.77 23.55 11.72
N GLY A 408 8.76 22.31 12.24
CA GLY A 408 9.51 21.94 13.45
C GLY A 408 11.01 22.11 13.29
N GLY A 409 11.54 21.60 12.17
CA GLY A 409 12.97 21.65 11.87
C GLY A 409 13.50 23.07 11.64
N LEU A 410 12.77 23.89 10.86
CA LEU A 410 13.14 25.29 10.63
C LEU A 410 13.07 26.13 11.91
N SER A 411 12.06 25.94 12.75
CA SER A 411 11.91 26.68 14.00
C SER A 411 13.11 26.47 14.91
N VAL A 412 13.54 25.23 15.13
CA VAL A 412 14.73 24.92 15.92
C VAL A 412 16.01 25.26 15.17
N GLY A 413 16.08 24.99 13.86
CA GLY A 413 17.24 25.29 13.02
C GLY A 413 17.62 26.78 13.02
N VAL A 414 16.63 27.68 12.98
CA VAL A 414 16.84 29.12 13.09
C VAL A 414 17.39 29.51 14.48
N ALA A 415 16.82 28.95 15.55
CA ALA A 415 17.32 29.19 16.89
C ALA A 415 18.77 28.70 17.04
N VAL A 416 19.09 27.54 16.50
CA VAL A 416 20.46 26.99 16.50
C VAL A 416 21.42 27.87 15.69
N ALA A 417 21.00 28.32 14.51
CA ALA A 417 21.83 29.18 13.66
C ALA A 417 22.13 30.53 14.31
N LEU A 418 21.21 31.10 15.10
CA LEU A 418 21.37 32.39 15.73
C LEU A 418 22.05 32.32 17.09
N PHE A 419 21.87 31.27 17.89
CA PHE A 419 22.39 31.19 19.27
C PHE A 419 23.51 30.16 19.42
N ILE A 420 23.43 28.99 18.84
CA ILE A 420 24.41 27.92 19.05
C ILE A 420 25.60 28.08 18.09
N LEU A 421 25.33 28.40 16.82
CA LEU A 421 26.38 28.53 15.80
C LEU A 421 27.42 29.60 16.13
N PRO A 422 27.06 30.82 16.66
CA PRO A 422 28.04 31.80 17.13
C PRO A 422 28.97 31.27 18.24
N ILE A 423 28.39 30.53 19.21
CA ILE A 423 29.15 29.94 20.31
C ILE A 423 30.11 28.87 19.76
N TYR A 424 29.62 28.05 18.86
CA TYR A 424 30.41 26.99 18.21
C TYR A 424 31.55 27.59 17.37
N TYR A 425 31.27 28.68 16.65
CA TYR A 425 32.28 29.42 15.91
C TYR A 425 33.37 30.00 16.83
N ALA A 426 33.00 30.59 17.96
CA ALA A 426 33.94 31.15 18.95
C ALA A 426 34.84 30.05 19.55
N LEU A 427 34.28 28.91 19.93
CA LEU A 427 35.01 27.75 20.48
C LEU A 427 36.05 27.20 19.50
N MET A 428 35.68 27.13 18.20
CA MET A 428 36.55 26.54 17.19
C MET A 428 37.66 27.46 16.66
N ASN A 429 37.50 28.79 16.72
CA ASN A 429 38.41 29.71 16.02
C ASN A 429 39.32 30.56 16.91
N GLY A 430 39.14 30.62 18.21
CA GLY A 430 39.99 31.42 19.10
C GLY A 430 40.12 32.90 18.66
N ASP A 431 40.90 33.69 19.39
CA ASP A 431 41.03 35.17 19.17
C ASP A 431 41.96 35.60 18.01
N LYS A 432 42.56 34.67 17.24
CA LYS A 432 43.49 35.05 16.17
C LYS A 432 42.74 35.63 14.97
N LYS A 433 43.16 36.80 14.49
CA LYS A 433 42.70 37.39 13.22
C LYS A 433 43.00 36.43 12.07
N ARG A 434 42.05 36.27 11.14
CA ARG A 434 42.28 35.50 9.89
C ARG A 434 43.21 36.32 9.00
N VAL A 435 44.46 35.93 8.95
CA VAL A 435 45.42 36.54 8.01
C VAL A 435 45.12 35.96 6.64
N VAL A 436 44.65 36.80 5.71
CA VAL A 436 44.57 36.45 4.29
C VAL A 436 45.99 36.41 3.76
N PRO A 437 46.43 35.32 3.12
CA PRO A 437 47.73 35.39 2.39
C PRO A 437 47.58 36.43 1.29
N ASP A 438 48.51 37.39 1.26
CA ASP A 438 48.66 38.31 0.11
C ASP A 438 48.80 37.49 -1.17
N ILE A 439 47.89 37.70 -2.14
CA ILE A 439 47.95 37.12 -3.51
C ILE A 439 48.87 38.00 -4.34
#